data_55dd1457ae3045dd500e7c0c10525ed6
#
_entry.id   55dd1457ae3045dd500e7c0c10525ed6
#
_cell.length_a   1.000
_cell.length_b   1.000
_cell.length_c   1.000
_cell.angle_alpha   90.00
_cell.angle_beta   90.00
_cell.angle_gamma   90.00
#
_symmetry.space_group_name_H-M   'P 1'
#
loop_
_entity.id
_entity.type
_entity.pdbx_description
1 polymer ?
#
loop_
_entity_poly.entity_id
_entity_poly.type
_entity_poly.pdbx_seq_one_letter_code
_entity_poly.pdbx_strand_id
1 'polypeptide(L)'
;IAIIAILASMLLPALNQARERARSAQCVSNLKQFGLAEQAYVSDNDGWNVLNHCASPWGQQWYKNESYMSSLGISAKRDAANLLNGQVALSALCPGAAYAFTHVEDGKYSFIGYSYGRNNEYGAAWNDPVYRIIKSSRLRSPSEKLLVMDATDYNALYSRGRSYFTYGEKPEGVDGAQNSTPAYRHGGKLNTVFFDGHAAGSLAPELLYDPAGTGSDTYRKYWNIRPNDQKP
;
A
#
# COMPACT_ATOMS: atom_id res chain seq x y z
N ILE A 1 0.90 -47.26 -4.87
CA ILE A 1 1.66 -46.07 -5.32
C ILE A 1 0.80 -45.23 -6.28
N ALA A 2 0.14 -45.81 -7.31
CA ALA A 2 -0.66 -45.06 -8.26
C ALA A 2 -1.82 -44.26 -7.63
N ILE A 3 -2.53 -44.83 -6.66
CA ILE A 3 -3.66 -44.18 -5.98
C ILE A 3 -3.20 -42.94 -5.19
N ILE A 4 -2.06 -43.03 -4.52
CA ILE A 4 -1.48 -41.88 -3.76
C ILE A 4 -1.11 -40.76 -4.71
N ALA A 5 -0.52 -41.06 -5.88
CA ALA A 5 -0.16 -40.09 -6.87
C ALA A 5 -1.39 -39.35 -7.44
N ILE A 6 -2.48 -40.06 -7.71
CA ILE A 6 -3.74 -39.46 -8.18
C ILE A 6 -4.33 -38.56 -7.11
N LEU A 7 -4.42 -38.99 -5.88
CA LEU A 7 -4.92 -38.17 -4.77
C LEU A 7 -4.07 -36.92 -4.54
N ALA A 8 -2.73 -37.08 -4.55
CA ALA A 8 -1.81 -35.96 -4.38
C ALA A 8 -1.96 -34.93 -5.54
N SER A 9 -2.13 -35.38 -6.78
CA SER A 9 -2.31 -34.46 -7.91
C SER A 9 -3.57 -33.62 -7.83
N MET A 10 -4.63 -34.11 -7.21
CA MET A 10 -5.87 -33.37 -6.97
C MET A 10 -5.76 -32.44 -5.77
N LEU A 11 -4.99 -32.80 -4.76
CA LEU A 11 -4.85 -32.02 -3.52
C LEU A 11 -3.90 -30.82 -3.69
N LEU A 12 -2.84 -30.93 -4.51
CA LEU A 12 -1.87 -29.85 -4.70
C LEU A 12 -2.46 -28.53 -5.19
N PRO A 13 -3.33 -28.51 -6.23
CA PRO A 13 -3.97 -27.27 -6.69
C PRO A 13 -4.87 -26.66 -5.61
N ALA A 14 -5.63 -27.48 -4.88
CA ALA A 14 -6.52 -27.01 -3.81
C ALA A 14 -5.71 -26.40 -2.64
N LEU A 15 -4.60 -27.02 -2.26
CA LEU A 15 -3.71 -26.52 -1.22
C LEU A 15 -3.06 -25.19 -1.61
N ASN A 16 -2.63 -25.05 -2.86
CA ASN A 16 -2.06 -23.79 -3.36
C ASN A 16 -3.09 -22.65 -3.34
N GLN A 17 -4.32 -22.92 -3.74
CA GLN A 17 -5.41 -21.94 -3.65
C GLN A 17 -5.74 -21.56 -2.19
N ALA A 18 -5.76 -22.53 -1.29
CA ALA A 18 -6.01 -22.28 0.13
C ALA A 18 -4.89 -21.42 0.74
N ARG A 19 -3.62 -21.69 0.42
CA ARG A 19 -2.48 -20.85 0.83
C ARG A 19 -2.60 -19.42 0.33
N GLU A 20 -2.95 -19.24 -0.93
CA GLU A 20 -3.07 -17.91 -1.51
C GLU A 20 -4.20 -17.11 -0.86
N ARG A 21 -5.34 -17.74 -0.60
CA ARG A 21 -6.44 -17.11 0.16
C ARG A 21 -6.01 -16.74 1.58
N ALA A 22 -5.25 -17.58 2.26
CA ALA A 22 -4.72 -17.30 3.60
C ALA A 22 -3.76 -16.11 3.59
N ARG A 23 -2.84 -16.02 2.60
CA ARG A 23 -1.94 -14.88 2.41
C ARG A 23 -2.72 -13.58 2.15
N SER A 24 -3.72 -13.63 1.28
CA SER A 24 -4.58 -12.48 1.01
C SER A 24 -5.35 -12.03 2.26
N ALA A 25 -5.92 -12.95 3.02
CA ALA A 25 -6.62 -12.64 4.26
C ALA A 25 -5.68 -11.99 5.31
N GLN A 26 -4.46 -12.49 5.46
CA GLN A 26 -3.46 -11.89 6.33
C GLN A 26 -3.08 -10.47 5.85
N CYS A 27 -2.91 -10.26 4.56
CA CYS A 27 -2.63 -8.95 3.98
C CYS A 27 -3.78 -7.96 4.27
N VAL A 28 -5.03 -8.36 4.05
CA VAL A 28 -6.21 -7.54 4.39
C VAL A 28 -6.25 -7.20 5.88
N SER A 29 -5.91 -8.16 6.74
CA SER A 29 -5.82 -7.93 8.19
C SER A 29 -4.75 -6.89 8.54
N ASN A 30 -3.57 -6.98 7.93
CA ASN A 30 -2.51 -5.99 8.10
C ASN A 30 -2.96 -4.60 7.60
N LEU A 31 -3.58 -4.52 6.42
CA LEU A 31 -4.11 -3.28 5.87
C LEU A 31 -5.19 -2.65 6.76
N LYS A 32 -5.99 -3.46 7.43
CA LYS A 32 -6.97 -2.96 8.41
C LYS A 32 -6.30 -2.22 9.56
N GLN A 33 -5.10 -2.65 10.00
CA GLN A 33 -4.35 -1.93 11.03
C GLN A 33 -3.92 -0.54 10.54
N PHE A 34 -3.53 -0.39 9.26
CA PHE A 34 -3.25 0.93 8.68
C PHE A 34 -4.47 1.85 8.71
N GLY A 35 -5.65 1.33 8.42
CA GLY A 35 -6.90 2.08 8.50
C GLY A 35 -7.22 2.54 9.93
N LEU A 36 -7.05 1.66 10.90
CA LEU A 36 -7.27 1.99 12.33
C LEU A 36 -6.26 3.02 12.81
N ALA A 37 -4.98 2.88 12.45
CA ALA A 37 -3.94 3.84 12.80
C ALA A 37 -4.19 5.22 12.16
N GLU A 38 -4.69 5.27 10.93
CA GLU A 38 -5.09 6.53 10.28
C GLU A 38 -6.22 7.22 11.04
N GLN A 39 -7.25 6.47 11.44
CA GLN A 39 -8.36 7.04 12.19
C GLN A 39 -7.91 7.56 13.58
N ALA A 40 -7.04 6.83 14.27
CA ALA A 40 -6.44 7.26 15.52
C ALA A 40 -5.62 8.55 15.31
N TYR A 41 -4.72 8.56 14.32
CA TYR A 41 -3.92 9.73 13.98
C TYR A 41 -4.79 10.96 13.66
N VAL A 42 -5.81 10.80 12.84
CA VAL A 42 -6.76 11.86 12.46
C VAL A 42 -7.47 12.43 13.69
N SER A 43 -7.87 11.57 14.62
CA SER A 43 -8.49 11.99 15.88
C SER A 43 -7.56 12.84 16.74
N ASP A 44 -6.28 12.47 16.81
CA ASP A 44 -5.27 13.11 17.65
C ASP A 44 -4.64 14.37 17.00
N ASN A 45 -4.90 14.60 15.70
CA ASN A 45 -4.29 15.67 14.91
C ASN A 45 -5.33 16.58 14.23
N ASP A 46 -6.35 17.03 14.96
CA ASP A 46 -7.36 18.01 14.50
C ASP A 46 -8.02 17.66 13.15
N GLY A 47 -8.17 16.37 12.86
CA GLY A 47 -8.79 15.88 11.65
C GLY A 47 -7.84 15.82 10.42
N TRP A 48 -6.54 16.04 10.59
CA TRP A 48 -5.56 15.95 9.52
C TRP A 48 -5.08 14.50 9.32
N ASN A 49 -5.03 14.08 8.07
CA ASN A 49 -4.46 12.79 7.68
C ASN A 49 -2.93 12.80 7.77
N VAL A 50 -2.33 11.61 7.86
CA VAL A 50 -0.87 11.48 7.85
C VAL A 50 -0.32 12.02 6.53
N LEU A 51 0.74 12.83 6.63
CA LEU A 51 1.48 13.29 5.48
C LEU A 51 2.10 12.10 4.74
N ASN A 52 1.80 11.98 3.45
CA ASN A 52 2.33 10.86 2.67
C ASN A 52 3.84 11.01 2.40
N HIS A 53 4.23 12.15 1.84
CA HIS A 53 5.61 12.46 1.52
C HIS A 53 5.81 13.99 1.52
N CYS A 54 6.98 14.43 1.98
CA CYS A 54 7.45 15.80 1.87
C CYS A 54 8.92 15.83 1.44
N ALA A 55 9.21 16.63 0.43
CA ALA A 55 10.57 16.77 -0.10
C ALA A 55 11.49 17.60 0.79
N SER A 56 10.94 18.49 1.65
CA SER A 56 11.75 19.39 2.49
C SER A 56 11.05 19.69 3.83
N PRO A 57 11.74 19.68 4.95
CA PRO A 57 13.13 19.25 5.13
C PRO A 57 13.23 17.72 5.11
N TRP A 58 14.20 17.24 4.40
CA TRP A 58 14.58 15.87 4.06
C TRP A 58 13.75 14.75 4.66
N GLY A 59 12.87 14.17 3.83
CA GLY A 59 12.47 12.80 4.02
C GLY A 59 11.40 12.52 5.06
N GLN A 60 10.43 13.41 5.27
CA GLN A 60 9.23 13.01 6.00
C GLN A 60 8.34 12.18 5.08
N GLN A 61 8.40 10.87 5.27
CA GLN A 61 7.48 9.92 4.69
C GLN A 61 6.55 9.39 5.78
N TRP A 62 5.36 8.92 5.38
CA TRP A 62 4.36 8.41 6.32
C TRP A 62 4.91 7.37 7.30
N TYR A 63 5.81 6.51 6.86
CA TYR A 63 6.45 5.47 7.68
C TYR A 63 7.53 5.99 8.66
N LYS A 64 7.86 7.28 8.59
CA LYS A 64 8.73 7.98 9.56
C LYS A 64 7.94 8.78 10.59
N ASN A 65 6.62 8.84 10.48
CA ASN A 65 5.78 9.53 11.44
C ASN A 65 5.64 8.68 12.72
N GLU A 66 6.24 9.15 13.81
CA GLU A 66 6.31 8.43 15.08
C GLU A 66 4.93 8.12 15.66
N SER A 67 4.03 9.09 15.67
CA SER A 67 2.68 8.93 16.21
C SER A 67 1.90 7.89 15.40
N TYR A 68 1.95 7.99 14.08
CA TYR A 68 1.28 7.03 13.20
C TYR A 68 1.83 5.61 13.32
N MET A 69 3.16 5.47 13.29
CA MET A 69 3.80 4.15 13.40
C MET A 69 3.58 3.52 14.79
N SER A 70 3.52 4.32 15.83
CA SER A 70 3.15 3.85 17.16
C SER A 70 1.71 3.32 17.20
N SER A 71 0.78 4.02 16.55
CA SER A 71 -0.63 3.59 16.46
C SER A 71 -0.82 2.32 15.65
N LEU A 72 0.09 2.01 14.70
CA LEU A 72 0.10 0.73 13.99
C LEU A 72 0.42 -0.47 14.90
N GLY A 73 1.11 -0.24 16.04
CA GLY A 73 1.48 -1.29 16.98
C GLY A 73 2.48 -2.31 16.42
N ILE A 74 3.19 -1.98 15.34
CA ILE A 74 4.17 -2.85 14.70
C ILE A 74 5.59 -2.55 15.20
N SER A 75 6.40 -3.61 15.33
CA SER A 75 7.82 -3.43 15.66
C SER A 75 8.56 -2.82 14.46
N ALA A 76 9.18 -1.67 14.68
CA ALA A 76 9.97 -0.96 13.70
C ALA A 76 11.40 -0.74 14.19
N LYS A 77 12.36 -0.85 13.28
CA LYS A 77 13.77 -0.60 13.54
C LYS A 77 14.04 0.91 13.48
N ARG A 78 14.98 1.35 14.30
CA ARG A 78 15.48 2.73 14.29
C ARG A 78 16.91 2.77 13.78
N ASP A 79 17.26 3.86 13.13
CA ASP A 79 18.64 4.12 12.67
C ASP A 79 19.56 4.56 13.84
N ALA A 80 20.82 4.86 13.51
CA ALA A 80 21.80 5.33 14.48
C ALA A 80 21.45 6.66 15.16
N ALA A 81 20.59 7.46 14.54
CA ALA A 81 20.06 8.71 15.10
C ALA A 81 18.77 8.49 15.89
N ASN A 82 18.40 7.24 16.16
CA ASN A 82 17.16 6.83 16.84
C ASN A 82 15.87 7.24 16.11
N LEU A 83 15.93 7.41 14.78
CA LEU A 83 14.79 7.75 13.92
C LEU A 83 14.25 6.52 13.21
N LEU A 84 12.94 6.52 12.93
CA LEU A 84 12.31 5.49 12.10
C LEU A 84 12.84 5.55 10.67
N ASN A 85 13.27 4.41 10.14
CA ASN A 85 13.83 4.26 8.80
C ASN A 85 12.96 3.44 7.84
N GLY A 86 11.77 3.04 8.30
CA GLY A 86 10.82 2.23 7.51
C GLY A 86 11.09 0.72 7.56
N GLN A 87 12.09 0.27 8.31
CA GLN A 87 12.32 -1.14 8.57
C GLN A 87 11.35 -1.65 9.63
N VAL A 88 10.50 -2.61 9.27
CA VAL A 88 9.46 -3.16 10.14
C VAL A 88 9.59 -4.68 10.24
N ALA A 89 9.02 -5.25 11.30
CA ALA A 89 8.98 -6.69 11.47
C ALA A 89 8.32 -7.40 10.28
N LEU A 90 8.86 -8.55 9.87
CA LEU A 90 8.34 -9.31 8.72
C LEU A 90 6.87 -9.70 8.86
N SER A 91 6.36 -9.87 10.08
CA SER A 91 4.95 -10.16 10.36
C SER A 91 3.99 -9.03 9.97
N ALA A 92 4.49 -7.79 9.88
CA ALA A 92 3.70 -6.63 9.47
C ALA A 92 3.57 -6.51 7.95
N LEU A 93 4.34 -7.26 7.18
CA LEU A 93 4.38 -7.18 5.73
C LEU A 93 3.34 -8.11 5.08
N CYS A 94 2.98 -7.82 3.84
CA CYS A 94 2.14 -8.72 3.05
C CYS A 94 2.88 -10.04 2.78
N PRO A 95 2.32 -11.20 3.14
CA PRO A 95 2.98 -12.49 2.88
C PRO A 95 3.19 -12.81 1.39
N GLY A 96 2.52 -12.08 0.49
CA GLY A 96 2.70 -12.15 -0.95
C GLY A 96 3.81 -11.24 -1.49
N ALA A 97 4.43 -10.40 -0.66
CA ALA A 97 5.50 -9.48 -1.06
C ALA A 97 6.86 -10.20 -1.08
N ALA A 98 7.10 -11.07 -2.06
CA ALA A 98 8.30 -11.91 -2.13
C ALA A 98 9.60 -11.10 -2.02
N TYR A 99 9.67 -9.96 -2.68
CA TYR A 99 10.85 -9.07 -2.63
C TYR A 99 11.18 -8.62 -1.20
N ALA A 100 10.19 -8.28 -0.39
CA ALA A 100 10.41 -7.89 1.00
C ALA A 100 11.06 -9.00 1.84
N PHE A 101 10.75 -10.26 1.55
CA PHE A 101 11.31 -11.43 2.25
C PHE A 101 12.68 -11.87 1.73
N THR A 102 13.13 -11.36 0.59
CA THR A 102 14.49 -11.56 0.08
C THR A 102 15.45 -10.44 0.50
N HIS A 103 14.92 -9.29 0.93
CA HIS A 103 15.67 -8.12 1.37
C HIS A 103 15.46 -7.87 2.87
N VAL A 104 15.90 -8.85 3.66
CA VAL A 104 15.73 -8.87 5.13
C VAL A 104 16.99 -8.35 5.80
N GLU A 105 16.81 -7.41 6.73
CA GLU A 105 17.86 -6.87 7.59
C GLU A 105 17.79 -7.52 8.98
N ASP A 106 18.94 -7.89 9.53
CA ASP A 106 19.09 -8.58 10.82
C ASP A 106 18.23 -9.87 10.97
N GLY A 107 17.84 -10.50 9.86
CA GLY A 107 16.96 -11.68 9.83
C GLY A 107 15.54 -11.45 10.34
N LYS A 108 15.13 -10.21 10.63
CA LYS A 108 13.86 -9.89 11.31
C LYS A 108 13.09 -8.72 10.69
N TYR A 109 13.74 -7.82 9.99
CA TYR A 109 13.16 -6.58 9.50
C TYR A 109 13.31 -6.47 7.99
N SER A 110 12.35 -5.81 7.35
CA SER A 110 12.47 -5.40 5.96
C SER A 110 11.71 -4.08 5.74
N PHE A 111 12.03 -3.39 4.64
CA PHE A 111 11.44 -2.09 4.35
C PHE A 111 9.95 -2.22 4.01
N ILE A 112 9.12 -1.45 4.72
CA ILE A 112 7.65 -1.50 4.59
C ILE A 112 7.18 -1.16 3.18
N GLY A 113 7.90 -0.29 2.47
CA GLY A 113 7.61 0.10 1.10
C GLY A 113 7.72 -1.04 0.08
N TYR A 114 8.45 -2.12 0.38
CA TYR A 114 8.46 -3.31 -0.49
C TYR A 114 7.16 -4.10 -0.43
N SER A 115 6.28 -3.72 0.46
CA SER A 115 5.01 -4.40 0.70
C SER A 115 3.80 -3.50 0.47
N TYR A 116 3.82 -2.30 1.04
CA TYR A 116 2.69 -1.38 1.05
C TYR A 116 3.07 0.02 0.61
N GLY A 117 2.23 0.60 -0.25
CA GLY A 117 2.34 1.99 -0.68
C GLY A 117 1.08 2.79 -0.32
N ARG A 118 1.28 4.05 0.04
CA ARG A 118 0.20 4.99 0.29
C ARG A 118 -0.16 5.72 -1.01
N ASN A 119 -1.46 5.97 -1.23
CA ASN A 119 -1.93 6.77 -2.36
C ASN A 119 -1.29 8.16 -2.35
N ASN A 120 -0.55 8.49 -3.40
CA ASN A 120 0.21 9.75 -3.53
C ASN A 120 -0.32 10.68 -4.63
N GLU A 121 -1.56 10.52 -5.07
CA GLU A 121 -2.13 11.37 -6.14
C GLU A 121 -2.36 12.84 -5.72
N TYR A 122 -2.28 13.14 -4.44
CA TYR A 122 -2.28 14.50 -3.91
C TYR A 122 -0.91 14.93 -3.36
N GLY A 123 0.05 14.01 -3.35
CA GLY A 123 1.38 14.26 -2.84
C GLY A 123 2.10 15.37 -3.62
N ALA A 124 3.04 16.02 -2.96
CA ALA A 124 3.97 16.91 -3.61
C ALA A 124 4.80 16.13 -4.64
N ALA A 125 5.11 16.75 -5.77
CA ALA A 125 6.19 16.25 -6.61
C ALA A 125 7.47 16.17 -5.76
N TRP A 126 8.40 15.29 -6.11
CA TRP A 126 9.64 15.07 -5.35
C TRP A 126 10.37 16.36 -4.93
N ASN A 127 10.25 17.40 -5.72
CA ASN A 127 10.87 18.72 -5.53
C ASN A 127 9.88 19.84 -5.15
N ASP A 128 8.61 19.52 -4.85
CA ASP A 128 7.60 20.49 -4.43
C ASP A 128 7.76 20.79 -2.92
N PRO A 129 8.08 22.03 -2.52
CA PRO A 129 8.23 22.39 -1.11
C PRO A 129 6.89 22.49 -0.36
N VAL A 130 5.77 22.33 -1.05
CA VAL A 130 4.43 22.49 -0.45
C VAL A 130 4.01 21.20 0.23
N TYR A 131 3.77 21.27 1.53
CA TYR A 131 3.16 20.20 2.31
C TYR A 131 1.71 20.01 1.88
N ARG A 132 1.40 18.85 1.30
CA ARG A 132 0.03 18.53 0.89
C ARG A 132 -0.53 17.49 1.84
N ILE A 133 -1.14 17.96 2.91
CA ILE A 133 -1.93 17.15 3.83
C ILE A 133 -3.41 17.42 3.59
N ILE A 134 -4.23 16.41 3.85
CA ILE A 134 -5.67 16.48 3.64
C ILE A 134 -6.37 16.43 4.99
N LYS A 135 -7.30 17.34 5.20
CA LYS A 135 -8.23 17.24 6.32
C LYS A 135 -9.32 16.25 5.98
N SER A 136 -9.58 15.26 6.83
CA SER A 136 -10.55 14.19 6.58
C SER A 136 -11.93 14.74 6.22
N SER A 137 -12.35 15.86 6.85
CA SER A 137 -13.62 16.52 6.56
C SER A 137 -13.71 17.13 5.15
N ARG A 138 -12.59 17.27 4.44
CA ARG A 138 -12.55 17.78 3.05
C ARG A 138 -12.46 16.69 2.00
N LEU A 139 -12.32 15.44 2.40
CA LEU A 139 -12.26 14.32 1.50
C LEU A 139 -13.67 13.88 1.09
N ARG A 140 -13.95 13.85 -0.21
CA ARG A 140 -15.22 13.32 -0.73
C ARG A 140 -15.18 11.80 -0.76
N SER A 141 -16.28 11.15 -0.34
CA SER A 141 -16.46 9.70 -0.43
C SER A 141 -15.25 8.92 0.10
N PRO A 142 -14.84 9.10 1.37
CA PRO A 142 -13.64 8.45 1.91
C PRO A 142 -13.68 6.92 1.81
N SER A 143 -14.89 6.33 1.75
CA SER A 143 -15.10 4.90 1.53
C SER A 143 -14.77 4.42 0.10
N GLU A 144 -14.56 5.33 -0.83
CA GLU A 144 -14.15 5.01 -2.20
C GLU A 144 -12.69 5.37 -2.47
N LYS A 145 -12.04 6.13 -1.59
CA LYS A 145 -10.66 6.61 -1.78
C LYS A 145 -9.66 5.64 -1.21
N LEU A 146 -8.77 5.15 -2.07
CA LEU A 146 -7.66 4.28 -1.68
C LEU A 146 -6.72 5.03 -0.73
N LEU A 147 -6.39 4.44 0.41
CA LEU A 147 -5.47 4.99 1.39
C LEU A 147 -4.09 4.33 1.30
N VAL A 148 -4.02 3.06 1.67
CA VAL A 148 -2.81 2.22 1.59
C VAL A 148 -3.17 0.93 0.87
N MET A 149 -2.27 0.42 0.04
CA MET A 149 -2.50 -0.77 -0.77
C MET A 149 -1.23 -1.59 -0.93
N ASP A 150 -1.39 -2.82 -1.41
CA ASP A 150 -0.25 -3.60 -1.90
C ASP A 150 0.50 -2.79 -2.97
N ALA A 151 1.80 -2.60 -2.77
CA ALA A 151 2.63 -1.84 -3.68
C ALA A 151 4.08 -2.32 -3.67
N THR A 152 4.87 -1.86 -4.63
CA THR A 152 6.31 -2.13 -4.75
C THR A 152 7.17 -1.01 -4.17
N ASP A 153 6.52 0.07 -3.69
CA ASP A 153 7.16 1.22 -3.08
C ASP A 153 6.23 1.84 -2.02
N TYR A 154 6.78 2.64 -1.10
CA TYR A 154 6.03 3.33 -0.03
C TYR A 154 4.96 4.31 -0.54
N ASN A 155 5.01 4.67 -1.80
CA ASN A 155 4.00 5.41 -2.53
C ASN A 155 3.29 4.51 -3.54
N ALA A 156 2.05 4.85 -3.87
CA ALA A 156 1.30 4.26 -4.98
C ALA A 156 0.70 5.38 -5.84
N LEU A 157 0.98 5.34 -7.14
CA LEU A 157 0.53 6.33 -8.12
C LEU A 157 -0.36 5.68 -9.17
N TYR A 158 -1.44 6.36 -9.54
CA TYR A 158 -2.33 5.95 -10.63
C TYR A 158 -1.58 5.76 -11.96
N SER A 159 -0.70 6.71 -12.29
CA SER A 159 0.08 6.68 -13.53
C SER A 159 0.97 5.44 -13.64
N ARG A 160 1.40 4.89 -12.51
CA ARG A 160 2.23 3.68 -12.45
C ARG A 160 1.40 2.39 -12.53
N GLY A 161 0.18 2.40 -11.98
CA GLY A 161 -0.79 1.33 -12.23
C GLY A 161 -1.09 1.14 -13.71
N ARG A 162 -1.09 2.24 -14.47
CA ARG A 162 -1.17 2.24 -15.93
C ARG A 162 -0.03 1.47 -16.60
N SER A 163 1.18 1.65 -16.15
CA SER A 163 2.36 1.00 -16.72
C SER A 163 2.22 -0.53 -16.74
N TYR A 164 1.60 -1.10 -15.70
CA TYR A 164 1.32 -2.53 -15.64
C TYR A 164 0.50 -3.03 -16.84
N PHE A 165 -0.56 -2.29 -17.23
CA PHE A 165 -1.41 -2.66 -18.37
C PHE A 165 -0.80 -2.34 -19.73
N THR A 166 -0.06 -1.23 -19.79
CA THR A 166 0.48 -0.75 -21.06
C THR A 166 1.71 -1.56 -21.50
N TYR A 167 2.53 -2.00 -20.55
CA TYR A 167 3.82 -2.62 -20.85
C TYR A 167 3.95 -4.06 -20.36
N GLY A 168 2.93 -4.62 -19.72
CA GLY A 168 2.96 -5.97 -19.16
C GLY A 168 4.02 -6.15 -18.08
N GLU A 169 4.48 -5.04 -17.48
CA GLU A 169 5.44 -5.07 -16.40
C GLU A 169 4.80 -5.70 -15.17
N LYS A 170 5.29 -6.87 -14.78
CA LYS A 170 4.89 -7.50 -13.53
C LYS A 170 5.43 -6.66 -12.38
N PRO A 171 4.59 -6.22 -11.44
CA PRO A 171 5.04 -5.45 -10.27
C PRO A 171 5.95 -6.24 -9.33
N GLU A 172 6.03 -7.56 -9.53
CA GLU A 172 6.89 -8.45 -8.76
C GLU A 172 8.24 -8.60 -9.46
N GLY A 173 9.29 -8.17 -8.80
CA GLY A 173 10.66 -8.38 -9.25
C GLY A 173 11.26 -7.26 -10.07
N VAL A 174 10.73 -6.07 -10.01
CA VAL A 174 11.47 -4.89 -10.46
C VAL A 174 12.50 -4.57 -9.37
N ASP A 175 13.75 -4.78 -9.71
CA ASP A 175 14.87 -4.51 -8.83
C ASP A 175 14.74 -3.16 -8.15
N GLY A 176 14.73 -3.19 -6.79
CA GLY A 176 14.94 -2.02 -5.97
C GLY A 176 13.91 -0.94 -6.13
N ALA A 177 12.66 -1.31 -6.35
CA ALA A 177 11.61 -0.50 -6.06
C ALA A 177 11.56 0.94 -6.39
N GLN A 178 11.10 1.79 -6.01
CA GLN A 178 10.87 3.22 -6.27
C GLN A 178 10.06 3.49 -7.55
N ASN A 179 9.23 2.53 -7.96
CA ASN A 179 8.35 2.72 -9.11
C ASN A 179 6.94 3.16 -8.71
N SER A 180 6.65 3.29 -7.41
CA SER A 180 5.35 3.75 -6.90
C SER A 180 4.17 2.97 -7.51
N THR A 181 4.36 1.67 -7.78
CA THR A 181 3.43 0.84 -8.55
C THR A 181 2.57 -0.01 -7.63
N PRO A 182 1.24 0.02 -7.78
CA PRO A 182 0.34 -0.93 -7.13
C PRO A 182 0.70 -2.37 -7.51
N ALA A 183 0.67 -3.29 -6.54
CA ALA A 183 1.09 -4.67 -6.73
C ALA A 183 -0.09 -5.65 -6.62
N TYR A 184 -0.32 -6.41 -7.69
CA TYR A 184 -1.45 -7.35 -7.80
C TYR A 184 -1.02 -8.77 -7.41
N ARG A 185 -0.59 -8.94 -6.13
CA ARG A 185 0.06 -10.15 -5.61
C ARG A 185 -0.89 -11.31 -5.34
N HIS A 186 -2.18 -11.03 -5.14
CA HIS A 186 -3.16 -12.00 -4.66
C HIS A 186 -3.98 -12.57 -5.82
N GLY A 187 -3.38 -13.48 -6.60
CA GLY A 187 -4.04 -14.06 -7.78
C GLY A 187 -4.33 -13.03 -8.87
N GLY A 188 -3.41 -12.08 -9.11
CA GLY A 188 -3.59 -10.97 -10.04
C GLY A 188 -4.47 -9.84 -9.52
N LYS A 189 -4.73 -9.78 -8.22
CA LYS A 189 -5.58 -8.80 -7.56
C LYS A 189 -4.84 -8.05 -6.45
N LEU A 190 -5.35 -6.89 -6.07
CA LEU A 190 -4.80 -5.98 -5.08
C LEU A 190 -5.67 -5.96 -3.82
N ASN A 191 -5.03 -5.91 -2.65
CA ASN A 191 -5.68 -5.61 -1.39
C ASN A 191 -5.40 -4.16 -1.00
N THR A 192 -6.37 -3.51 -0.36
CA THR A 192 -6.28 -2.10 0.02
C THR A 192 -7.09 -1.80 1.29
N VAL A 193 -6.77 -0.68 1.91
CA VAL A 193 -7.61 0.00 2.89
C VAL A 193 -7.98 1.38 2.36
N PHE A 194 -9.19 1.82 2.66
CA PHE A 194 -9.75 3.10 2.23
C PHE A 194 -9.65 4.15 3.35
N PHE A 195 -9.85 5.42 3.01
CA PHE A 195 -9.73 6.52 3.96
C PHE A 195 -10.77 6.50 5.10
N ASP A 196 -11.89 5.80 4.95
CA ASP A 196 -12.84 5.54 6.03
C ASP A 196 -12.41 4.40 6.97
N GLY A 197 -11.28 3.74 6.69
CA GLY A 197 -10.70 2.66 7.46
C GLY A 197 -11.23 1.27 7.14
N HIS A 198 -12.17 1.09 6.18
CA HIS A 198 -12.52 -0.26 5.75
C HIS A 198 -11.44 -0.85 4.85
N ALA A 199 -11.18 -2.14 4.96
CA ALA A 199 -10.25 -2.85 4.10
C ALA A 199 -11.01 -3.75 3.12
N ALA A 200 -10.56 -3.80 1.88
CA ALA A 200 -11.09 -4.69 0.85
C ALA A 200 -9.95 -5.47 0.21
N GLY A 201 -10.23 -6.73 -0.06
CA GLY A 201 -9.33 -7.61 -0.79
C GLY A 201 -9.81 -7.88 -2.21
N SER A 202 -8.89 -8.37 -3.02
CA SER A 202 -9.19 -8.91 -4.36
C SER A 202 -9.74 -7.89 -5.36
N LEU A 203 -9.27 -6.65 -5.32
CA LEU A 203 -9.58 -5.65 -6.34
C LEU A 203 -8.82 -5.96 -7.63
N ALA A 204 -9.58 -6.15 -8.70
CA ALA A 204 -9.00 -6.38 -10.02
C ALA A 204 -8.39 -5.09 -10.60
N PRO A 205 -7.30 -5.19 -11.37
CA PRO A 205 -6.67 -4.03 -11.98
C PRO A 205 -7.62 -3.17 -12.82
N GLU A 206 -8.54 -3.79 -13.53
CA GLU A 206 -9.53 -3.12 -14.39
C GLU A 206 -10.48 -2.20 -13.64
N LEU A 207 -10.67 -2.45 -12.32
CA LEU A 207 -11.47 -1.57 -11.46
C LEU A 207 -10.71 -0.32 -11.03
N LEU A 208 -9.38 -0.38 -11.04
CA LEU A 208 -8.53 0.68 -10.48
C LEU A 208 -7.87 1.53 -11.56
N TYR A 209 -7.91 1.09 -12.80
CA TYR A 209 -7.25 1.74 -13.91
C TYR A 209 -8.17 1.88 -15.13
N ASP A 210 -8.10 3.02 -15.79
CA ASP A 210 -8.85 3.36 -16.99
C ASP A 210 -7.90 4.00 -18.02
N PRO A 211 -7.90 3.53 -19.29
CA PRO A 211 -7.09 4.11 -20.37
C PRO A 211 -7.30 5.62 -20.59
N ALA A 212 -8.48 6.14 -20.24
CA ALA A 212 -8.79 7.58 -20.35
C ALA A 212 -7.94 8.47 -19.41
N GLY A 213 -7.17 7.85 -18.49
CA GLY A 213 -6.22 8.55 -17.65
C GLY A 213 -6.84 9.31 -16.48
N THR A 214 -6.18 10.39 -16.02
CA THR A 214 -6.59 11.16 -14.83
C THR A 214 -7.92 11.92 -15.00
N GLY A 215 -8.44 11.99 -16.21
CA GLY A 215 -9.78 12.53 -16.49
C GLY A 215 -10.92 11.54 -16.28
N SER A 216 -10.62 10.25 -16.06
CA SER A 216 -11.62 9.20 -15.95
C SER A 216 -12.41 9.22 -14.65
N ASP A 217 -13.59 8.61 -14.67
CA ASP A 217 -14.38 8.42 -13.45
C ASP A 217 -13.70 7.44 -12.48
N THR A 218 -12.98 6.44 -12.98
CA THR A 218 -12.16 5.53 -12.19
C THR A 218 -11.09 6.26 -11.38
N TYR A 219 -10.35 7.17 -12.01
CA TYR A 219 -9.39 8.02 -11.31
C TYR A 219 -10.07 8.89 -10.25
N ARG A 220 -11.15 9.58 -10.60
CA ARG A 220 -11.91 10.43 -9.67
C ARG A 220 -12.45 9.64 -8.49
N LYS A 221 -12.92 8.42 -8.73
CA LYS A 221 -13.51 7.56 -7.72
C LYS A 221 -12.47 7.07 -6.72
N TYR A 222 -11.40 6.45 -7.17
CA TYR A 222 -10.49 5.69 -6.31
C TYR A 222 -9.22 6.46 -5.92
N TRP A 223 -8.70 7.29 -6.80
CA TRP A 223 -7.36 7.85 -6.66
C TRP A 223 -7.34 9.34 -6.29
N ASN A 224 -8.26 10.12 -6.84
CA ASN A 224 -8.26 11.56 -6.61
C ASN A 224 -8.67 11.89 -5.18
N ILE A 225 -7.70 12.22 -4.35
CA ILE A 225 -7.86 12.62 -2.96
C ILE A 225 -7.72 14.14 -2.75
N ARG A 226 -7.81 14.94 -3.82
CA ARG A 226 -7.75 16.40 -3.72
C ARG A 226 -8.98 16.96 -3.01
N PRO A 227 -8.81 18.02 -2.20
CA PRO A 227 -9.94 18.77 -1.66
C PRO A 227 -10.86 19.31 -2.76
N ASN A 228 -12.13 19.48 -2.41
CA ASN A 228 -13.19 19.86 -3.35
C ASN A 228 -13.00 21.19 -4.10
N ASP A 229 -12.20 22.06 -3.56
CA ASP A 229 -11.94 23.43 -4.00
C ASP A 229 -10.73 23.56 -4.95
N GLN A 230 -10.00 22.45 -5.17
CA GLN A 230 -8.89 22.43 -6.13
C GLN A 230 -9.28 21.60 -7.36
N LYS A 231 -9.50 22.29 -8.49
CA LYS A 231 -9.62 21.66 -9.81
C LYS A 231 -8.31 20.94 -10.17
N PRO A 232 -8.40 19.82 -10.94
CA PRO A 232 -7.22 19.11 -11.43
C PRO A 232 -6.31 20.00 -12.30
#